data_00f53e743861eec48a14245ac4b7dd18
#
_entry.id   00f53e743861eec48a14245ac4b7dd18
#
_cell.length_a   1.000
_cell.length_b   1.000
_cell.length_c   1.000
_cell.angle_alpha   90.00
_cell.angle_beta   90.00
_cell.angle_gamma   90.00
#
_symmetry.space_group_name_H-M   'P 1'
#
loop_
_entity.id
_entity.type
_entity.pdbx_description
1 polymer ?
#
loop_
_entity_poly.entity_id
_entity_poly.type
_entity_poly.pdbx_seq_one_letter_code
_entity_poly.pdbx_strand_id
1 'polypeptide(L)'
;MENLLDRDLVIIDVESNGLWGQPFAVGAVRMTSGGRVIRTFSARCNIDEVPDDWIVNNEIEEMLESMAKVEDVNALMGEFIGWYSNEGDRNTFVDTGFPVDCRFLDLMRRDTTWQSFSPYPLYDVSTIIVAAGGPPNVDRLEYAEELIGEKQGVAHDPVWDAELSGLCAIRALRKLQALHGEG
;
A
#
# COMPACT_ATOMS: atom_id res chain seq x y z
N MET A 1 -7.05 23.39 -8.50
CA MET A 1 -6.07 22.34 -8.15
C MET A 1 -6.84 21.02 -8.25
N GLU A 2 -6.33 20.03 -8.99
CA GLU A 2 -7.00 18.73 -9.08
C GLU A 2 -7.02 18.08 -7.69
N ASN A 3 -8.19 17.64 -7.25
CA ASN A 3 -8.36 17.08 -5.94
C ASN A 3 -8.09 15.56 -6.01
N LEU A 4 -7.17 15.04 -5.18
CA LEU A 4 -6.85 13.61 -5.18
C LEU A 4 -8.03 12.71 -4.81
N LEU A 5 -9.08 13.26 -4.18
CA LEU A 5 -10.31 12.54 -3.86
C LEU A 5 -11.38 12.59 -4.99
N ASP A 6 -11.12 13.23 -6.13
CA ASP A 6 -12.02 13.22 -7.27
C ASP A 6 -11.95 11.89 -8.07
N ARG A 7 -10.97 11.04 -7.76
CA ARG A 7 -10.77 9.72 -8.34
C ARG A 7 -10.77 8.64 -7.28
N ASP A 8 -10.89 7.39 -7.70
CA ASP A 8 -10.63 6.26 -6.81
C ASP A 8 -9.17 6.25 -6.37
N LEU A 9 -8.92 5.70 -5.20
CA LEU A 9 -7.59 5.52 -4.64
C LEU A 9 -7.16 4.06 -4.86
N VAL A 10 -5.93 3.86 -5.29
CA VAL A 10 -5.25 2.56 -5.20
C VAL A 10 -4.14 2.70 -4.18
N ILE A 11 -4.16 1.88 -3.16
CA ILE A 11 -3.16 1.86 -2.10
C ILE A 11 -2.40 0.54 -2.20
N ILE A 12 -1.09 0.61 -2.08
CA ILE A 12 -0.17 -0.52 -2.17
C ILE A 12 0.58 -0.61 -0.86
N ASP A 13 0.66 -1.81 -0.33
CA ASP A 13 1.50 -2.16 0.81
C ASP A 13 2.34 -3.40 0.46
N VAL A 14 3.60 -3.41 0.88
CA VAL A 14 4.59 -4.43 0.50
C VAL A 14 5.30 -4.97 1.73
N GLU A 15 5.32 -6.28 1.87
CA GLU A 15 6.18 -6.95 2.85
C GLU A 15 7.51 -7.34 2.21
N SER A 16 8.61 -7.07 2.93
CA SER A 16 9.95 -7.39 2.48
C SER A 16 10.77 -8.08 3.55
N ASN A 17 11.81 -8.80 3.15
CA ASN A 17 12.76 -9.48 4.03
C ASN A 17 13.63 -8.45 4.76
N GLY A 18 13.10 -7.89 5.84
CA GLY A 18 13.66 -6.70 6.49
C GLY A 18 13.57 -5.46 5.59
N LEU A 19 14.04 -4.32 6.09
CA LEU A 19 13.88 -3.01 5.41
C LEU A 19 14.55 -2.94 4.03
N TRP A 20 15.57 -3.74 3.76
CA TRP A 20 16.41 -3.66 2.57
C TRP A 20 16.49 -4.96 1.76
N GLY A 21 15.84 -6.02 2.23
CA GLY A 21 15.84 -7.33 1.59
C GLY A 21 14.82 -7.46 0.45
N GLN A 22 14.62 -8.68 0.02
CA GLN A 22 13.71 -9.03 -1.07
C GLN A 22 12.26 -8.68 -0.70
N PRO A 23 11.52 -7.92 -1.52
CA PRO A 23 10.06 -7.85 -1.39
C PRO A 23 9.47 -9.22 -1.74
N PHE A 24 8.55 -9.72 -0.92
CA PHE A 24 8.01 -11.07 -1.11
C PHE A 24 6.49 -11.17 -1.04
N ALA A 25 5.80 -10.17 -0.51
CA ALA A 25 4.34 -10.12 -0.54
C ALA A 25 3.84 -8.71 -0.88
N VAL A 26 2.75 -8.64 -1.61
CA VAL A 26 2.11 -7.39 -2.01
C VAL A 26 0.61 -7.49 -1.77
N GLY A 27 0.09 -6.55 -1.02
CA GLY A 27 -1.32 -6.26 -0.91
C GLY A 27 -1.64 -4.93 -1.58
N ALA A 28 -2.78 -4.85 -2.23
CA ALA A 28 -3.27 -3.57 -2.72
C ALA A 28 -4.80 -3.53 -2.68
N VAL A 29 -5.33 -2.33 -2.46
CA VAL A 29 -6.77 -2.10 -2.49
C VAL A 29 -7.09 -0.95 -3.45
N ARG A 30 -8.17 -1.12 -4.22
CA ARG A 30 -8.84 0.01 -4.85
C ARG A 30 -10.04 0.38 -4.01
N MET A 31 -10.16 1.66 -3.66
CA MET A 31 -11.28 2.16 -2.90
C MET A 31 -11.81 3.50 -3.43
N THR A 32 -13.07 3.75 -3.15
CA THR A 32 -13.67 5.06 -3.42
C THR A 32 -13.13 6.11 -2.45
N SER A 33 -13.26 7.38 -2.77
CA SER A 33 -13.00 8.50 -1.84
C SER A 33 -13.91 8.53 -0.59
N GLY A 34 -14.93 7.66 -0.56
CA GLY A 34 -15.75 7.40 0.63
C GLY A 34 -15.21 6.30 1.55
N GLY A 35 -14.12 5.61 1.17
CA GLY A 35 -13.52 4.53 1.95
C GLY A 35 -14.12 3.14 1.70
N ARG A 36 -14.97 2.98 0.67
CA ARG A 36 -15.50 1.66 0.29
C ARG A 36 -14.51 0.93 -0.62
N VAL A 37 -14.02 -0.22 -0.20
CA VAL A 37 -13.19 -1.10 -1.03
C VAL A 37 -14.01 -1.61 -2.23
N ILE A 38 -13.43 -1.49 -3.41
CA ILE A 38 -14.01 -1.94 -4.68
C ILE A 38 -13.37 -3.28 -5.08
N ARG A 39 -12.05 -3.40 -4.91
CA ARG A 39 -11.26 -4.53 -5.37
C ARG A 39 -9.97 -4.64 -4.58
N THR A 40 -9.45 -5.86 -4.43
CA THR A 40 -8.20 -6.15 -3.73
C THR A 40 -7.26 -6.95 -4.62
N PHE A 41 -5.96 -6.84 -4.33
CA PHE A 41 -4.90 -7.70 -4.81
C PHE A 41 -4.17 -8.29 -3.62
N SER A 42 -3.79 -9.55 -3.71
CA SER A 42 -3.05 -10.26 -2.65
C SER A 42 -2.24 -11.38 -3.30
N ALA A 43 -0.91 -11.26 -3.29
CA ALA A 43 -0.03 -12.31 -3.77
C ALA A 43 1.33 -12.26 -3.05
N ARG A 44 1.98 -13.42 -2.95
CA ARG A 44 3.33 -13.56 -2.39
C ARG A 44 4.19 -14.53 -3.19
N CYS A 45 5.52 -14.41 -3.07
CA CYS A 45 6.48 -15.40 -3.52
C CYS A 45 7.31 -15.95 -2.34
N ASN A 46 8.24 -16.85 -2.59
CA ASN A 46 9.20 -17.28 -1.57
C ASN A 46 10.22 -16.18 -1.28
N ILE A 47 10.75 -16.17 -0.07
CA ILE A 47 11.97 -15.44 0.26
C ILE A 47 13.14 -16.33 -0.19
N ASP A 48 13.95 -15.85 -1.14
CA ASP A 48 15.11 -16.58 -1.69
C ASP A 48 16.39 -16.33 -0.87
N GLU A 49 16.34 -15.34 0.03
CA GLU A 49 17.41 -14.97 0.95
C GLU A 49 17.22 -15.68 2.31
N VAL A 50 18.20 -15.57 3.19
CA VAL A 50 17.99 -15.95 4.60
C VAL A 50 16.95 -15.00 5.19
N PRO A 51 15.86 -15.53 5.77
CA PRO A 51 14.85 -14.66 6.37
C PRO A 51 15.43 -13.80 7.49
N ASP A 52 15.02 -12.53 7.50
CA ASP A 52 15.36 -11.59 8.57
C ASP A 52 14.78 -12.07 9.92
N ASP A 53 15.51 -11.85 11.00
CA ASP A 53 15.08 -12.27 12.34
C ASP A 53 13.70 -11.71 12.71
N TRP A 54 13.36 -10.51 12.22
CA TRP A 54 12.03 -9.92 12.46
C TRP A 54 10.91 -10.73 11.78
N ILE A 55 11.14 -11.18 10.53
CA ILE A 55 10.19 -12.02 9.78
C ILE A 55 9.94 -13.33 10.53
N VAL A 56 11.03 -13.98 10.99
CA VAL A 56 10.94 -15.26 11.72
C VAL A 56 10.27 -15.08 13.07
N ASN A 57 10.65 -14.05 13.84
CA ASN A 57 10.14 -13.85 15.20
C ASN A 57 8.67 -13.41 15.23
N ASN A 58 8.16 -12.84 14.15
CA ASN A 58 6.76 -12.41 14.02
C ASN A 58 5.92 -13.36 13.16
N GLU A 59 6.46 -14.53 12.76
CA GLU A 59 5.75 -15.58 12.01
C GLU A 59 5.06 -15.04 10.75
N ILE A 60 5.73 -14.09 10.05
CA ILE A 60 5.11 -13.37 8.92
C ILE A 60 4.81 -14.30 7.75
N GLU A 61 5.68 -15.26 7.42
CA GLU A 61 5.45 -16.18 6.32
C GLU A 61 4.22 -17.09 6.59
N GLU A 62 4.05 -17.55 7.83
CA GLU A 62 2.91 -18.35 8.26
C GLU A 62 1.60 -17.55 8.20
N MET A 63 1.64 -16.31 8.67
CA MET A 63 0.50 -15.40 8.63
C MET A 63 0.02 -15.15 7.19
N LEU A 64 0.95 -15.06 6.23
CA LEU A 64 0.65 -14.81 4.81
C LEU A 64 0.43 -16.10 4.00
N GLU A 65 0.35 -17.28 4.64
CA GLU A 65 0.24 -18.57 3.95
C GLU A 65 -1.02 -18.67 3.06
N SER A 66 -2.10 -17.99 3.43
CA SER A 66 -3.35 -17.95 2.68
C SER A 66 -3.31 -17.11 1.39
N MET A 67 -2.29 -16.28 1.20
CA MET A 67 -2.13 -15.47 -0.01
C MET A 67 -1.83 -16.34 -1.24
N ALA A 68 -2.28 -15.88 -2.40
CA ALA A 68 -1.94 -16.51 -3.67
C ALA A 68 -0.41 -16.56 -3.85
N LYS A 69 0.14 -17.77 -4.03
CA LYS A 69 1.59 -17.97 -4.14
C LYS A 69 2.01 -18.02 -5.60
N VAL A 70 3.01 -17.21 -5.93
CA VAL A 70 3.68 -17.19 -7.24
C VAL A 70 5.12 -17.68 -7.16
N GLU A 71 5.77 -17.90 -8.28
CA GLU A 71 7.08 -18.54 -8.36
C GLU A 71 8.19 -17.69 -7.72
N ASP A 72 8.26 -16.42 -8.11
CA ASP A 72 9.32 -15.49 -7.71
C ASP A 72 8.86 -14.02 -7.73
N VAL A 73 9.74 -13.09 -7.40
CA VAL A 73 9.46 -11.64 -7.41
C VAL A 73 9.06 -11.13 -8.80
N ASN A 74 9.59 -11.70 -9.88
CA ASN A 74 9.24 -11.29 -11.23
C ASN A 74 7.81 -11.70 -11.57
N ALA A 75 7.40 -12.91 -11.20
CA ALA A 75 6.01 -13.38 -11.32
C ALA A 75 5.08 -12.51 -10.45
N LEU A 76 5.51 -12.14 -9.23
CA LEU A 76 4.77 -11.24 -8.35
C LEU A 76 4.54 -9.86 -8.99
N MET A 77 5.57 -9.28 -9.60
CA MET A 77 5.44 -8.04 -10.38
C MET A 77 4.46 -8.18 -11.54
N GLY A 78 4.51 -9.29 -12.28
CA GLY A 78 3.61 -9.57 -13.40
C GLY A 78 2.14 -9.65 -12.98
N GLU A 79 1.85 -10.39 -11.91
CA GLU A 79 0.48 -10.51 -11.35
C GLU A 79 -0.03 -9.15 -10.86
N PHE A 80 0.80 -8.42 -10.13
CA PHE A 80 0.44 -7.07 -9.66
C PHE A 80 0.13 -6.14 -10.84
N ILE A 81 0.97 -6.10 -11.87
CA ILE A 81 0.73 -5.27 -13.06
C ILE A 81 -0.53 -5.69 -13.80
N GLY A 82 -0.80 -6.99 -13.92
CA GLY A 82 -2.02 -7.51 -14.52
C GLY A 82 -3.27 -6.98 -13.81
N TRP A 83 -3.24 -6.96 -12.48
CA TRP A 83 -4.30 -6.37 -11.67
C TRP A 83 -4.34 -4.85 -11.80
N TYR A 84 -3.21 -4.17 -11.60
CA TYR A 84 -3.11 -2.71 -11.56
C TYR A 84 -3.50 -2.05 -12.88
N SER A 85 -3.13 -2.63 -14.03
CA SER A 85 -3.41 -2.06 -15.36
C SER A 85 -4.91 -2.01 -15.69
N ASN A 86 -5.71 -2.81 -15.02
CA ASN A 86 -7.16 -2.86 -15.20
C ASN A 86 -7.94 -1.89 -14.30
N GLU A 87 -7.26 -1.10 -13.47
CA GLU A 87 -7.92 -0.30 -12.44
C GLU A 87 -8.47 1.06 -12.91
N GLY A 88 -8.30 1.44 -14.17
CA GLY A 88 -8.85 2.68 -14.74
C GLY A 88 -8.24 3.94 -14.13
N ASP A 89 -9.01 5.04 -14.11
CA ASP A 89 -8.55 6.34 -13.61
C ASP A 89 -8.51 6.36 -12.07
N ARG A 90 -7.33 6.63 -11.52
CA ARG A 90 -7.03 6.50 -10.09
C ARG A 90 -5.85 7.36 -9.66
N ASN A 91 -5.77 7.64 -8.36
CA ASN A 91 -4.56 8.12 -7.71
C ASN A 91 -3.92 6.98 -6.92
N THR A 92 -2.60 6.83 -7.01
CA THR A 92 -1.88 5.70 -6.40
C THR A 92 -1.09 6.15 -5.19
N PHE A 93 -1.23 5.42 -4.10
CA PHE A 93 -0.63 5.68 -2.80
C PHE A 93 0.17 4.47 -2.33
N VAL A 94 1.14 4.73 -1.48
CA VAL A 94 1.87 3.74 -0.69
C VAL A 94 1.77 4.13 0.78
N ASP A 95 1.81 3.17 1.71
CA ASP A 95 1.67 3.46 3.15
C ASP A 95 2.86 4.27 3.65
N THR A 96 4.05 3.68 3.57
CA THR A 96 5.31 4.32 3.91
C THR A 96 6.27 4.16 2.74
N GLY A 97 6.30 5.15 1.86
CA GLY A 97 6.91 5.05 0.54
C GLY A 97 8.34 4.54 0.52
N PHE A 98 9.14 4.83 1.53
CA PHE A 98 10.53 4.39 1.60
C PHE A 98 10.89 3.85 3.00
N PRO A 99 11.63 2.71 3.11
CA PRO A 99 12.31 2.02 2.00
C PRO A 99 11.52 0.89 1.32
N VAL A 100 10.47 0.34 1.94
CA VAL A 100 9.88 -0.95 1.54
C VAL A 100 9.02 -0.85 0.29
N ASP A 101 7.89 -0.16 0.33
CA ASP A 101 6.92 -0.12 -0.78
C ASP A 101 7.52 0.41 -2.07
N CYS A 102 8.26 1.51 -1.99
CA CYS A 102 8.90 2.10 -3.16
C CYS A 102 9.98 1.22 -3.77
N ARG A 103 10.60 0.29 -3.02
CA ARG A 103 11.59 -0.64 -3.57
C ARG A 103 10.98 -1.64 -4.52
N PHE A 104 9.84 -2.22 -4.18
CA PHE A 104 9.13 -3.11 -5.10
C PHE A 104 8.82 -2.39 -6.42
N LEU A 105 8.32 -1.16 -6.32
CA LEU A 105 8.01 -0.34 -7.49
C LEU A 105 9.27 0.11 -8.25
N ASP A 106 10.40 0.35 -7.57
CA ASP A 106 11.68 0.65 -8.19
C ASP A 106 12.24 -0.58 -8.95
N LEU A 107 12.09 -1.79 -8.41
CA LEU A 107 12.44 -3.02 -9.13
C LEU A 107 11.64 -3.14 -10.44
N MET A 108 10.33 -2.89 -10.40
CA MET A 108 9.48 -2.86 -11.60
C MET A 108 9.97 -1.82 -12.61
N ARG A 109 10.35 -0.63 -12.18
CA ARG A 109 10.85 0.43 -13.07
C ARG A 109 12.21 0.13 -13.70
N ARG A 110 13.02 -0.67 -13.06
CA ARG A 110 14.32 -1.12 -13.58
C ARG A 110 14.21 -2.30 -14.51
N ASP A 111 13.16 -3.07 -14.41
CA ASP A 111 12.90 -4.20 -15.31
C ASP A 111 12.35 -3.71 -16.65
N THR A 112 12.99 -4.14 -17.75
CA THR A 112 12.63 -3.71 -19.10
C THR A 112 11.22 -4.18 -19.53
N THR A 113 10.70 -5.22 -18.89
CA THR A 113 9.36 -5.76 -19.14
C THR A 113 8.29 -4.88 -18.49
N TRP A 114 8.52 -4.43 -17.26
CA TRP A 114 7.48 -3.80 -16.43
C TRP A 114 7.59 -2.28 -16.31
N GLN A 115 8.73 -1.67 -16.69
CA GLN A 115 8.99 -0.25 -16.47
C GLN A 115 7.91 0.71 -16.97
N SER A 116 7.25 0.39 -18.07
CA SER A 116 6.21 1.24 -18.67
C SER A 116 4.85 1.14 -17.96
N PHE A 117 4.68 0.14 -17.10
CA PHE A 117 3.43 -0.14 -16.38
C PHE A 117 3.52 0.21 -14.89
N SER A 118 4.73 0.52 -14.40
CA SER A 118 4.94 0.89 -13.00
C SER A 118 4.10 2.11 -12.61
N PRO A 119 3.44 2.11 -11.45
CA PRO A 119 2.63 3.24 -10.99
C PRO A 119 3.39 4.57 -10.98
N TYR A 120 2.74 5.62 -11.48
CA TYR A 120 3.26 7.00 -11.45
C TYR A 120 2.13 8.00 -11.72
N PRO A 121 2.01 9.13 -10.95
CA PRO A 121 2.79 9.44 -9.74
C PRO A 121 2.40 8.56 -8.55
N LEU A 122 3.23 8.58 -7.50
CA LEU A 122 2.97 7.94 -6.21
C LEU A 122 2.84 8.99 -5.12
N TYR A 123 1.89 8.76 -4.22
CA TYR A 123 1.65 9.60 -3.05
C TYR A 123 1.95 8.78 -1.79
N ASP A 124 2.75 9.33 -0.90
CA ASP A 124 3.11 8.70 0.39
C ASP A 124 2.12 9.11 1.47
N VAL A 125 1.43 8.13 2.05
CA VAL A 125 0.38 8.37 3.05
C VAL A 125 0.95 8.97 4.32
N SER A 126 2.11 8.50 4.79
CA SER A 126 2.78 9.05 5.97
C SER A 126 3.08 10.54 5.81
N THR A 127 3.58 10.93 4.64
CA THR A 127 3.84 12.34 4.31
C THR A 127 2.56 13.17 4.28
N ILE A 128 1.47 12.63 3.72
CA ILE A 128 0.18 13.33 3.67
C ILE A 128 -0.39 13.54 5.07
N ILE A 129 -0.28 12.54 5.96
CA ILE A 129 -0.70 12.66 7.36
C ILE A 129 0.07 13.80 8.05
N VAL A 130 1.39 13.86 7.88
CA VAL A 130 2.21 14.94 8.47
C VAL A 130 1.82 16.30 7.90
N ALA A 131 1.60 16.40 6.59
CA ALA A 131 1.13 17.64 5.96
C ALA A 131 -0.23 18.10 6.50
N ALA A 132 -1.11 17.17 6.86
CA ALA A 132 -2.39 17.44 7.51
C ALA A 132 -2.25 17.74 9.02
N GLY A 133 -1.01 17.84 9.56
CA GLY A 133 -0.74 18.13 10.97
C GLY A 133 -0.91 16.94 11.90
N GLY A 134 -0.85 15.70 11.38
CA GLY A 134 -0.74 14.48 12.18
C GLY A 134 0.72 14.22 12.60
N PRO A 135 0.95 13.42 13.66
CA PRO A 135 2.30 13.03 14.04
C PRO A 135 2.90 12.02 13.04
N PRO A 136 4.23 12.04 12.83
CA PRO A 136 4.89 11.18 11.84
C PRO A 136 4.79 9.69 12.12
N ASN A 137 4.58 9.32 13.38
CA ASN A 137 4.48 7.94 13.86
C ASN A 137 3.09 7.64 14.45
N VAL A 138 2.06 8.23 13.89
CA VAL A 138 0.68 7.99 14.34
C VAL A 138 0.30 6.53 14.12
N ASP A 139 -0.38 5.96 15.11
CA ASP A 139 -1.06 4.68 14.94
C ASP A 139 -2.15 4.80 13.85
N ARG A 140 -2.10 3.95 12.85
CA ARG A 140 -3.02 4.00 11.70
C ARG A 140 -4.45 3.69 12.12
N LEU A 141 -4.66 2.77 13.06
CA LEU A 141 -5.99 2.44 13.57
C LEU A 141 -6.59 3.63 14.30
N GLU A 142 -5.82 4.28 15.18
CA GLU A 142 -6.24 5.49 15.88
C GLU A 142 -6.52 6.62 14.89
N TYR A 143 -5.64 6.81 13.90
CA TYR A 143 -5.81 7.88 12.91
C TYR A 143 -7.01 7.65 11.99
N ALA A 144 -7.39 6.41 11.69
CA ALA A 144 -8.53 6.07 10.85
C ALA A 144 -9.84 5.83 11.63
N GLU A 145 -9.86 5.94 12.96
CA GLU A 145 -10.96 5.54 13.86
C GLU A 145 -12.35 5.94 13.36
N GLU A 146 -12.50 7.17 12.87
CA GLU A 146 -13.80 7.69 12.38
C GLU A 146 -14.28 7.04 11.08
N LEU A 147 -13.38 6.43 10.29
CA LEU A 147 -13.66 5.85 8.98
C LEU A 147 -13.62 4.32 8.99
N ILE A 148 -12.92 3.73 9.95
CA ILE A 148 -12.72 2.29 10.00
C ILE A 148 -13.99 1.53 10.40
N GLY A 149 -14.84 2.11 11.27
CA GLY A 149 -16.07 1.49 11.75
C GLY A 149 -15.79 0.20 12.54
N GLU A 150 -16.50 -0.87 12.19
CA GLU A 150 -16.36 -2.19 12.82
C GLU A 150 -15.32 -3.10 12.13
N LYS A 151 -14.58 -2.58 11.15
CA LYS A 151 -13.58 -3.35 10.42
C LYS A 151 -12.43 -3.76 11.34
N GLN A 152 -11.97 -4.98 11.15
CA GLN A 152 -10.85 -5.57 11.87
C GLN A 152 -9.95 -6.31 10.90
N GLY A 153 -8.66 -6.28 11.16
CA GLY A 153 -7.65 -6.99 10.38
C GLY A 153 -6.43 -7.30 11.23
N VAL A 154 -5.47 -7.94 10.65
CA VAL A 154 -4.23 -8.35 11.29
C VAL A 154 -3.12 -7.45 10.74
N ALA A 155 -2.32 -6.85 11.62
CA ALA A 155 -1.14 -6.08 11.23
C ALA A 155 -0.19 -6.99 10.42
N HIS A 156 0.46 -6.41 9.41
CA HIS A 156 1.31 -7.11 8.43
C HIS A 156 0.55 -8.06 7.47
N ASP A 157 -0.79 -8.03 7.47
CA ASP A 157 -1.55 -8.46 6.30
C ASP A 157 -1.55 -7.28 5.31
N PRO A 158 -0.82 -7.37 4.17
CA PRO A 158 -0.61 -6.19 3.33
C PRO A 158 -1.90 -5.70 2.66
N VAL A 159 -2.96 -6.51 2.56
CA VAL A 159 -4.28 -6.05 2.11
C VAL A 159 -4.95 -5.20 3.18
N TRP A 160 -4.88 -5.65 4.43
CA TRP A 160 -5.41 -4.88 5.55
C TRP A 160 -4.66 -3.57 5.76
N ASP A 161 -3.34 -3.61 5.73
CA ASP A 161 -2.50 -2.44 5.92
C ASP A 161 -2.70 -1.42 4.78
N ALA A 162 -2.84 -1.89 3.53
CA ALA A 162 -3.24 -1.03 2.41
C ALA A 162 -4.64 -0.42 2.59
N GLU A 163 -5.64 -1.19 3.07
CA GLU A 163 -6.98 -0.65 3.34
C GLU A 163 -6.95 0.42 4.43
N LEU A 164 -6.28 0.14 5.52
CA LEU A 164 -6.14 1.05 6.66
C LEU A 164 -5.42 2.34 6.25
N SER A 165 -4.34 2.24 5.50
CA SER A 165 -3.60 3.38 4.95
C SER A 165 -4.45 4.21 3.99
N GLY A 166 -5.32 3.58 3.21
CA GLY A 166 -6.27 4.28 2.36
C GLY A 166 -7.28 5.11 3.15
N LEU A 167 -7.81 4.59 4.26
CA LEU A 167 -8.68 5.35 5.16
C LEU A 167 -7.94 6.53 5.80
N CYS A 168 -6.67 6.32 6.20
CA CYS A 168 -5.81 7.39 6.70
C CYS A 168 -5.58 8.49 5.64
N ALA A 169 -5.30 8.11 4.40
CA ALA A 169 -5.12 9.05 3.29
C ALA A 169 -6.38 9.90 3.07
N ILE A 170 -7.56 9.25 3.04
CA ILE A 170 -8.84 9.94 2.89
C ILE A 170 -9.06 10.97 4.01
N ARG A 171 -8.83 10.59 5.27
CA ARG A 171 -8.95 11.51 6.41
C ARG A 171 -8.01 12.69 6.29
N ALA A 172 -6.74 12.43 6.01
CA ALA A 172 -5.72 13.47 5.89
C ALA A 172 -6.00 14.44 4.73
N LEU A 173 -6.40 13.92 3.56
CA LEU A 173 -6.75 14.73 2.40
C LEU A 173 -7.99 15.60 2.66
N ARG A 174 -9.02 15.08 3.31
CA ARG A 174 -10.21 15.87 3.72
C ARG A 174 -9.82 17.01 4.67
N LYS A 175 -8.93 16.74 5.63
CA LYS A 175 -8.43 17.77 6.55
C LYS A 175 -7.65 18.85 5.81
N LEU A 176 -6.78 18.49 4.88
CA LEU A 176 -6.05 19.43 4.03
C LEU A 176 -7.01 20.30 3.19
N GLN A 177 -8.08 19.71 2.64
CA GLN A 177 -9.09 20.44 1.88
C GLN A 177 -9.81 21.48 2.76
N ALA A 178 -10.20 21.10 3.98
CA ALA A 178 -10.83 22.04 4.91
C ALA A 178 -9.92 23.22 5.23
N LEU A 179 -8.61 22.97 5.48
CA LEU A 179 -7.63 24.01 5.74
C LEU A 179 -7.43 24.98 4.55
N HIS A 180 -7.60 24.50 3.31
CA HIS A 180 -7.46 25.33 2.10
C HIS A 180 -8.76 25.95 1.61
N GLY A 181 -9.90 25.47 2.07
CA GLY A 181 -11.23 26.01 1.70
C GLY A 181 -11.71 27.17 2.57
N GLU A 182 -11.01 27.47 3.65
CA GLU A 182 -11.33 28.57 4.57
C GLU A 182 -10.57 29.89 4.24
N GLY A 183 -9.91 29.99 3.06
CA GLY A 183 -9.15 31.13 2.60
C GLY A 183 -9.85 31.97 1.54
#